data_b2703f2ec65583d2eea4a6e2cf3c04e3
#
_entry.id   b2703f2ec65583d2eea4a6e2cf3c04e3
#
_cell.length_a   1.000
_cell.length_b   1.000
_cell.length_c   1.000
_cell.angle_alpha   90.00
_cell.angle_beta   90.00
_cell.angle_gamma   90.00
#
_symmetry.space_group_name_H-M   'P 1'
#
loop_
_entity.id
_entity.type
_entity.pdbx_description
1 polymer ?
#
loop_
_entity_poly.entity_id
_entity_poly.type
_entity_poly.pdbx_seq_one_letter_code
_entity_poly.pdbx_strand_id
1 'polypeptide(L)'
;NGLLFKGTPISTKTYLLPGAELRSAAIAEFENYVVISTHLALEENNRVESAKQLTDLAKTYNKVVYMAGDFNEDLMNGTFFTELKKEWEVVSSTENTFPTGQATKRIDFVVTLKTPPTIVVKSNVIYNLDGVNVAITSDHYPLYCDFKKPTGLEEYPKAEGDLRIGNYFLTYCKGTDGVIDYDRTGRIIAKMNADIVCLQGLDKETERSEGIDQLNVLAQKANMHDYFAKAIDYKGGEFGVGILTKEEPV
;
A
#
# COMPACT_ATOMS: atom_id res chain seq x y z
N ASN A 1 21.57 -1.13 8.35
CA ASN A 1 20.29 -0.50 8.08
C ASN A 1 19.26 -0.96 9.10
N GLY A 2 18.30 -0.11 9.41
CA GLY A 2 17.24 -0.40 10.35
C GLY A 2 15.94 0.32 10.00
N LEU A 3 14.85 -0.17 10.59
CA LEU A 3 13.53 0.43 10.49
C LEU A 3 12.99 0.66 11.90
N LEU A 4 12.45 1.85 12.16
CA LEU A 4 11.67 2.17 13.35
C LEU A 4 10.22 2.42 12.93
N PHE A 5 9.26 1.82 13.62
CA PHE A 5 7.84 1.94 13.28
C PHE A 5 6.95 1.94 14.53
N LYS A 6 5.78 2.57 14.42
CA LYS A 6 4.79 2.66 15.52
C LYS A 6 3.77 1.51 15.52
N GLY A 7 3.61 0.81 14.41
CA GLY A 7 2.68 -0.31 14.30
C GLY A 7 3.38 -1.66 14.44
N THR A 8 2.62 -2.74 14.31
CA THR A 8 3.18 -4.11 14.27
C THR A 8 3.23 -4.58 12.82
N PRO A 9 4.42 -4.91 12.26
CA PRO A 9 4.50 -5.48 10.93
C PRO A 9 4.01 -6.94 10.93
N ILE A 10 3.53 -7.40 9.78
CA ILE A 10 3.19 -8.81 9.54
C ILE A 10 4.46 -9.64 9.52
N SER A 11 5.51 -9.11 8.88
CA SER A 11 6.80 -9.76 8.79
C SER A 11 7.94 -8.75 8.70
N THR A 12 9.13 -9.18 9.11
CA THR A 12 10.39 -8.44 8.90
C THR A 12 11.44 -9.35 8.30
N LYS A 13 12.27 -8.81 7.41
CA LYS A 13 13.35 -9.56 6.73
C LYS A 13 14.59 -8.69 6.57
N THR A 14 15.73 -9.34 6.50
CA THR A 14 16.99 -8.75 6.01
C THR A 14 17.34 -9.39 4.67
N TYR A 15 17.71 -8.56 3.70
CA TYR A 15 18.15 -8.99 2.39
C TYR A 15 19.56 -8.48 2.12
N LEU A 16 20.49 -9.37 1.77
CA LEU A 16 21.88 -9.00 1.49
C LEU A 16 21.99 -8.42 0.08
N LEU A 17 22.78 -7.38 -0.07
CA LEU A 17 23.01 -6.67 -1.32
C LEU A 17 24.51 -6.67 -1.67
N PRO A 18 24.85 -6.57 -2.98
CA PRO A 18 26.24 -6.52 -3.41
C PRO A 18 26.95 -5.22 -2.99
N GLY A 19 28.24 -5.31 -2.80
CA GLY A 19 29.15 -4.21 -2.50
C GLY A 19 30.50 -4.73 -2.06
N ALA A 20 31.58 -3.97 -2.28
CA ALA A 20 32.89 -4.27 -1.71
C ALA A 20 32.82 -4.29 -0.17
N GLU A 21 32.06 -3.37 0.39
CA GLU A 21 31.54 -3.45 1.76
C GLU A 21 30.15 -4.10 1.72
N LEU A 22 29.90 -5.08 2.57
CA LEU A 22 28.62 -5.78 2.63
C LEU A 22 27.46 -4.80 2.85
N ARG A 23 26.47 -4.86 1.96
CA ARG A 23 25.25 -4.05 2.03
C ARG A 23 24.04 -4.93 2.35
N SER A 24 23.00 -4.31 2.84
CA SER A 24 21.74 -5.01 3.11
C SER A 24 20.55 -4.07 2.97
N ALA A 25 19.36 -4.66 2.90
CA ALA A 25 18.11 -3.99 3.07
C ALA A 25 17.35 -4.57 4.26
N ALA A 26 16.81 -3.71 5.12
CA ALA A 26 15.85 -4.09 6.14
C ALA A 26 14.44 -3.88 5.58
N ILE A 27 13.58 -4.87 5.73
CA ILE A 27 12.24 -4.90 5.13
C ILE A 27 11.22 -5.14 6.23
N ALA A 28 10.17 -4.34 6.26
CA ALA A 28 9.00 -4.54 7.11
C ALA A 28 7.74 -4.55 6.25
N GLU A 29 6.98 -5.63 6.35
CA GLU A 29 5.70 -5.80 5.66
C GLU A 29 4.55 -5.49 6.63
N PHE A 30 3.64 -4.62 6.19
CA PHE A 30 2.40 -4.28 6.86
C PHE A 30 1.20 -4.77 6.04
N GLU A 31 0.00 -4.61 6.55
CA GLU A 31 -1.22 -5.10 5.89
C GLU A 31 -1.36 -4.58 4.44
N ASN A 32 -1.15 -3.29 4.23
CA ASN A 32 -1.40 -2.64 2.93
C ASN A 32 -0.15 -2.11 2.23
N TYR A 33 1.02 -2.20 2.85
CA TYR A 33 2.27 -1.67 2.29
C TYR A 33 3.51 -2.39 2.84
N VAL A 34 4.62 -2.19 2.16
CA VAL A 34 5.95 -2.66 2.57
C VAL A 34 6.90 -1.48 2.64
N VAL A 35 7.80 -1.47 3.60
CA VAL A 35 8.86 -0.48 3.72
C VAL A 35 10.21 -1.17 3.65
N ILE A 36 11.10 -0.64 2.82
CA ILE A 36 12.48 -1.09 2.65
C ILE A 36 13.42 0.04 3.07
N SER A 37 14.36 -0.23 3.96
CA SER A 37 15.46 0.67 4.30
C SER A 37 16.77 0.11 3.78
N THR A 38 17.54 0.91 3.05
CA THR A 38 18.81 0.46 2.46
C THR A 38 19.88 1.55 2.52
N HIS A 39 21.14 1.14 2.40
CA HIS A 39 22.30 1.96 2.14
C HIS A 39 23.09 1.26 1.05
N LEU A 40 23.09 1.80 -0.15
CA LEU A 40 23.65 1.17 -1.32
C LEU A 40 25.18 1.31 -1.39
N ALA A 41 25.80 0.53 -2.25
CA ALA A 41 27.24 0.51 -2.42
C ALA A 41 27.77 1.80 -3.08
N LEU A 42 29.04 2.10 -2.89
CA LEU A 42 29.73 3.22 -3.55
C LEU A 42 29.99 2.93 -5.04
N GLU A 43 30.09 1.66 -5.43
CA GLU A 43 30.32 1.24 -6.80
C GLU A 43 29.02 1.23 -7.61
N GLU A 44 29.01 1.92 -8.75
CA GLU A 44 27.83 2.04 -9.60
C GLU A 44 27.26 0.68 -10.04
N ASN A 45 28.11 -0.26 -10.44
CA ASN A 45 27.65 -1.59 -10.86
C ASN A 45 26.89 -2.33 -9.75
N ASN A 46 27.37 -2.22 -8.49
CA ASN A 46 26.72 -2.82 -7.34
C ASN A 46 25.40 -2.12 -7.00
N ARG A 47 25.30 -0.78 -7.20
CA ARG A 47 24.03 -0.05 -7.05
C ARG A 47 23.00 -0.48 -8.10
N VAL A 48 23.42 -0.61 -9.35
CA VAL A 48 22.55 -1.08 -10.46
C VAL A 48 22.03 -2.49 -10.17
N GLU A 49 22.90 -3.37 -9.72
CA GLU A 49 22.51 -4.74 -9.37
C GLU A 49 21.57 -4.77 -8.16
N SER A 50 21.85 -3.97 -7.14
CA SER A 50 20.95 -3.79 -5.97
C SER A 50 19.58 -3.28 -6.38
N ALA A 51 19.50 -2.32 -7.32
CA ALA A 51 18.23 -1.81 -7.83
C ALA A 51 17.40 -2.92 -8.48
N LYS A 52 18.01 -3.80 -9.28
CA LYS A 52 17.33 -4.95 -9.91
C LYS A 52 16.81 -5.93 -8.86
N GLN A 53 17.69 -6.36 -7.93
CA GLN A 53 17.35 -7.31 -6.89
C GLN A 53 16.23 -6.79 -5.98
N LEU A 54 16.29 -5.52 -5.57
CA LEU A 54 15.25 -4.90 -4.74
C LEU A 54 13.95 -4.69 -5.52
N THR A 55 14.01 -4.47 -6.83
CA THR A 55 12.84 -4.39 -7.70
C THR A 55 12.14 -5.75 -7.80
N ASP A 56 12.89 -6.80 -8.09
CA ASP A 56 12.34 -8.16 -8.19
C ASP A 56 11.73 -8.59 -6.87
N LEU A 57 12.40 -8.33 -5.76
CA LEU A 57 11.89 -8.59 -4.43
C LEU A 57 10.60 -7.78 -4.14
N ALA A 58 10.61 -6.49 -4.42
CA ALA A 58 9.48 -5.60 -4.15
C ALA A 58 8.21 -6.02 -4.91
N LYS A 59 8.35 -6.48 -6.15
CA LYS A 59 7.23 -6.98 -6.99
C LYS A 59 6.57 -8.24 -6.42
N THR A 60 7.24 -9.00 -5.55
CA THR A 60 6.63 -10.21 -4.94
C THR A 60 5.54 -9.88 -3.94
N TYR A 61 5.47 -8.64 -3.43
CA TYR A 61 4.55 -8.30 -2.34
C TYR A 61 3.13 -7.95 -2.81
N ASN A 62 2.93 -7.62 -4.07
CA ASN A 62 1.62 -7.16 -4.59
C ASN A 62 0.93 -6.09 -3.71
N LYS A 63 1.72 -5.19 -3.14
CA LYS A 63 1.34 -4.09 -2.25
C LYS A 63 2.10 -2.84 -2.66
N VAL A 64 1.69 -1.68 -2.14
CA VAL A 64 2.51 -0.46 -2.24
C VAL A 64 3.85 -0.72 -1.53
N VAL A 65 4.95 -0.45 -2.22
CA VAL A 65 6.30 -0.59 -1.66
C VAL A 65 7.01 0.75 -1.64
N TYR A 66 7.47 1.15 -0.47
CA TYR A 66 8.31 2.31 -0.23
C TYR A 66 9.73 1.84 0.03
N MET A 67 10.70 2.49 -0.59
CA MET A 67 12.11 2.27 -0.28
C MET A 67 12.78 3.60 0.05
N ALA A 68 13.52 3.64 1.15
CA ALA A 68 14.22 4.82 1.62
C ALA A 68 15.66 4.50 2.02
N GLY A 69 16.55 5.47 1.86
CA GLY A 69 17.95 5.34 2.30
C GLY A 69 18.93 6.21 1.56
N ASP A 70 20.19 6.03 1.89
CA ASP A 70 21.32 6.57 1.16
C ASP A 70 21.61 5.69 -0.06
N PHE A 71 21.40 6.25 -1.25
CA PHE A 71 21.63 5.53 -2.51
C PHE A 71 23.06 5.72 -3.04
N ASN A 72 23.88 6.57 -2.39
CA ASN A 72 25.24 6.90 -2.83
C ASN A 72 25.35 7.35 -4.29
N GLU A 73 24.30 8.02 -4.81
CA GLU A 73 24.23 8.47 -6.19
C GLU A 73 23.48 9.80 -6.27
N ASP A 74 24.04 10.78 -6.94
CA ASP A 74 23.44 12.10 -7.16
C ASP A 74 23.15 12.42 -8.65
N LEU A 75 23.62 11.56 -9.57
CA LEU A 75 23.39 11.72 -11.01
C LEU A 75 22.03 11.14 -11.43
N MET A 76 20.98 11.96 -11.35
CA MET A 76 19.60 11.57 -11.64
C MET A 76 19.34 11.01 -13.05
N ASN A 77 20.28 11.19 -13.98
CA ASN A 77 20.28 10.66 -15.35
C ASN A 77 21.41 9.64 -15.58
N GLY A 78 22.14 9.25 -14.54
CA GLY A 78 23.16 8.20 -14.58
C GLY A 78 22.56 6.80 -14.77
N THR A 79 23.43 5.80 -14.90
CA THR A 79 23.06 4.38 -15.16
C THR A 79 22.15 3.83 -14.08
N PHE A 80 22.49 4.10 -12.81
CA PHE A 80 21.70 3.63 -11.67
C PHE A 80 20.26 4.16 -11.69
N PHE A 81 20.05 5.48 -11.79
CA PHE A 81 18.71 6.05 -11.85
C PHE A 81 17.95 5.72 -13.12
N THR A 82 18.64 5.49 -14.23
CA THR A 82 18.02 4.99 -15.47
C THR A 82 17.46 3.59 -15.24
N GLU A 83 18.15 2.71 -14.54
CA GLU A 83 17.65 1.38 -14.17
C GLU A 83 16.52 1.47 -13.15
N LEU A 84 16.75 2.16 -12.05
CA LEU A 84 15.78 2.29 -10.95
C LEU A 84 14.45 2.85 -11.44
N LYS A 85 14.47 3.91 -12.23
CA LYS A 85 13.27 4.60 -12.74
C LYS A 85 12.46 3.80 -13.75
N LYS A 86 12.90 2.62 -14.19
CA LYS A 86 12.03 1.73 -14.98
C LYS A 86 10.77 1.35 -14.18
N GLU A 87 10.94 1.04 -12.91
CA GLU A 87 9.88 0.50 -12.05
C GLU A 87 9.56 1.39 -10.83
N TRP A 88 10.46 2.29 -10.45
CA TRP A 88 10.33 3.14 -9.29
C TRP A 88 10.14 4.61 -9.67
N GLU A 89 9.41 5.31 -8.84
CA GLU A 89 9.26 6.77 -8.87
C GLU A 89 10.03 7.38 -7.70
N VAL A 90 10.83 8.42 -7.97
CA VAL A 90 11.51 9.20 -6.93
C VAL A 90 10.53 10.24 -6.40
N VAL A 91 10.17 10.13 -5.14
CA VAL A 91 9.11 10.93 -4.50
C VAL A 91 9.62 11.87 -3.41
N SER A 92 10.89 11.73 -3.02
CA SER A 92 11.51 12.64 -2.05
C SER A 92 11.80 14.03 -2.64
N SER A 93 11.95 15.02 -1.75
CA SER A 93 12.37 16.40 -2.08
C SER A 93 13.56 16.42 -3.02
N THR A 94 13.64 17.42 -3.88
CA THR A 94 14.79 17.65 -4.78
C THR A 94 15.97 18.35 -4.10
N GLU A 95 15.84 18.69 -2.82
CA GLU A 95 16.88 19.36 -2.05
C GLU A 95 18.04 18.43 -1.70
N ASN A 96 19.22 19.02 -1.53
CA ASN A 96 20.44 18.28 -1.18
C ASN A 96 20.42 17.81 0.27
N THR A 97 20.99 16.65 0.53
CA THR A 97 21.04 16.03 1.87
C THR A 97 22.44 15.91 2.44
N PHE A 98 23.50 16.02 1.61
CA PHE A 98 24.89 15.78 1.99
C PHE A 98 25.85 16.83 1.38
N PRO A 99 26.95 17.19 2.05
CA PRO A 99 27.16 17.06 3.50
C PRO A 99 26.39 18.14 4.28
N THR A 100 26.15 17.90 5.57
CA THR A 100 25.58 18.94 6.45
C THR A 100 26.46 20.18 6.52
N GLY A 101 25.87 21.34 6.80
CA GLY A 101 26.53 22.65 6.77
C GLY A 101 26.46 23.31 5.40
N GLN A 102 26.86 22.67 4.33
CA GLN A 102 26.73 23.13 2.93
C GLN A 102 26.39 21.93 2.03
N ALA A 103 25.15 21.52 2.04
CA ALA A 103 24.70 20.39 1.23
C ALA A 103 24.84 20.67 -0.27
N THR A 104 25.64 19.88 -0.95
CA THR A 104 25.92 19.97 -2.39
C THR A 104 25.46 18.76 -3.17
N LYS A 105 25.09 17.67 -2.49
CA LYS A 105 24.64 16.41 -3.09
C LYS A 105 23.31 15.96 -2.53
N ARG A 106 22.49 15.41 -3.39
CA ARG A 106 21.27 14.69 -3.05
C ARG A 106 21.52 13.22 -3.22
N ILE A 107 21.85 12.50 -2.13
CA ILE A 107 22.15 11.07 -2.15
C ILE A 107 21.19 10.24 -1.31
N ASP A 108 20.35 10.89 -0.50
CA ASP A 108 19.29 10.25 0.26
C ASP A 108 17.95 10.39 -0.46
N PHE A 109 17.22 9.31 -0.58
CA PHE A 109 15.99 9.26 -1.35
C PHE A 109 14.89 8.48 -0.65
N VAL A 110 13.65 8.84 -1.00
CA VAL A 110 12.49 7.97 -0.87
C VAL A 110 11.93 7.73 -2.27
N VAL A 111 11.71 6.46 -2.58
CA VAL A 111 11.12 6.02 -3.85
C VAL A 111 9.96 5.07 -3.59
N THR A 112 9.03 4.96 -4.53
CA THR A 112 7.94 4.00 -4.49
C THR A 112 7.88 3.20 -5.78
N LEU A 113 7.42 1.94 -5.72
CA LEU A 113 7.05 1.23 -6.94
C LEU A 113 5.95 2.00 -7.66
N LYS A 114 6.00 2.03 -8.99
CA LYS A 114 4.97 2.68 -9.81
C LYS A 114 3.63 1.95 -9.77
N THR A 115 3.66 0.66 -9.43
CA THR A 115 2.47 -0.19 -9.37
C THR A 115 2.50 -1.09 -8.12
N PRO A 116 1.48 -1.03 -7.26
CA PRO A 116 0.36 -0.08 -7.30
C PRO A 116 0.82 1.35 -6.97
N PRO A 117 0.18 2.38 -7.54
CA PRO A 117 0.57 3.77 -7.33
C PRO A 117 0.29 4.24 -5.90
N THR A 118 0.97 5.31 -5.48
CA THR A 118 0.75 5.96 -4.20
C THR A 118 0.58 7.46 -4.36
N ILE A 119 -0.02 8.11 -3.37
CA ILE A 119 -0.19 9.57 -3.38
C ILE A 119 0.77 10.19 -2.39
N VAL A 120 1.71 10.97 -2.92
CA VAL A 120 2.61 11.80 -2.11
C VAL A 120 1.88 13.07 -1.70
N VAL A 121 1.86 13.35 -0.42
CA VAL A 121 1.25 14.55 0.14
C VAL A 121 2.30 15.66 0.29
N LYS A 122 3.46 15.31 0.80
CA LYS A 122 4.54 16.25 1.07
C LYS A 122 5.89 15.54 1.19
N SER A 123 6.96 16.22 0.79
CA SER A 123 8.33 15.78 1.08
C SER A 123 9.24 16.97 1.32
N ASN A 124 10.09 16.89 2.33
CA ASN A 124 11.08 17.93 2.64
C ASN A 124 12.36 17.31 3.23
N VAL A 125 13.45 18.07 3.09
CA VAL A 125 14.68 17.90 3.87
C VAL A 125 14.59 18.76 5.13
N ILE A 126 15.07 18.28 6.26
CA ILE A 126 15.03 18.98 7.54
C ILE A 126 16.38 19.62 7.79
N TYR A 127 16.51 20.90 7.42
CA TYR A 127 17.73 21.68 7.70
C TYR A 127 17.72 22.30 9.09
N ASN A 128 16.55 22.59 9.63
CA ASN A 128 16.36 23.24 10.92
C ASN A 128 15.26 22.53 11.70
N LEU A 129 15.48 22.36 13.00
CA LEU A 129 14.51 21.85 13.94
C LEU A 129 14.67 22.57 15.27
N ASP A 130 13.57 23.12 15.81
CA ASP A 130 13.61 23.90 17.04
C ASP A 130 14.28 23.12 18.19
N GLY A 131 15.28 23.74 18.82
CA GLY A 131 16.03 23.15 19.93
C GLY A 131 17.07 22.10 19.52
N VAL A 132 17.24 21.81 18.22
CA VAL A 132 18.20 20.80 17.73
C VAL A 132 19.10 21.42 16.66
N ASN A 133 20.41 21.31 16.83
CA ASN A 133 21.34 21.64 15.75
C ASN A 133 21.48 20.44 14.82
N VAL A 134 20.66 20.40 13.78
CA VAL A 134 20.58 19.28 12.83
C VAL A 134 21.94 19.03 12.15
N ALA A 135 22.71 20.08 11.87
CA ALA A 135 23.98 19.98 11.15
C ALA A 135 25.11 19.27 11.93
N ILE A 136 24.97 19.07 13.24
CA ILE A 136 25.96 18.36 14.04
C ILE A 136 25.53 16.95 14.47
N THR A 137 24.29 16.54 14.15
CA THR A 137 23.77 15.22 14.54
C THR A 137 24.23 14.13 13.59
N SER A 138 24.52 14.47 12.34
CA SER A 138 25.00 13.59 11.28
C SER A 138 25.66 14.44 10.19
N ASP A 139 26.42 13.85 9.31
CA ASP A 139 26.90 14.45 8.07
C ASP A 139 25.86 14.43 6.94
N HIS A 140 24.67 13.82 7.16
CA HIS A 140 23.51 13.88 6.30
C HIS A 140 22.36 14.63 6.96
N TYR A 141 21.63 15.43 6.18
CA TYR A 141 20.35 15.99 6.61
C TYR A 141 19.23 14.96 6.51
N PRO A 142 18.39 14.82 7.55
CA PRO A 142 17.24 13.95 7.47
C PRO A 142 16.20 14.46 6.47
N LEU A 143 15.48 13.55 5.84
CA LEU A 143 14.36 13.85 4.97
C LEU A 143 13.13 13.03 5.36
N TYR A 144 11.95 13.50 4.97
CA TYR A 144 10.70 12.77 5.14
C TYR A 144 9.80 12.89 3.92
N CYS A 145 8.93 11.91 3.76
CA CYS A 145 7.82 11.94 2.81
C CYS A 145 6.54 11.54 3.53
N ASP A 146 5.50 12.34 3.35
CA ASP A 146 4.15 12.04 3.79
C ASP A 146 3.37 11.43 2.62
N PHE A 147 2.73 10.30 2.87
CA PHE A 147 1.90 9.62 1.90
C PHE A 147 0.47 9.52 2.42
N LYS A 148 -0.50 9.51 1.52
CA LYS A 148 -1.80 8.96 1.90
C LYS A 148 -1.61 7.49 2.22
N LYS A 149 -2.08 7.06 3.41
CA LYS A 149 -1.95 5.67 3.83
C LYS A 149 -2.72 4.77 2.86
N PRO A 150 -2.09 3.75 2.26
CA PRO A 150 -2.78 2.84 1.36
C PRO A 150 -3.88 2.09 2.12
N THR A 151 -5.12 2.31 1.77
CA THR A 151 -6.29 1.61 2.33
C THR A 151 -6.90 0.62 1.36
N GLY A 152 -6.25 0.44 0.21
CA GLY A 152 -6.67 -0.51 -0.83
C GLY A 152 -7.72 0.04 -1.80
N LEU A 153 -8.32 1.20 -1.52
CA LEU A 153 -9.31 1.86 -2.40
C LEU A 153 -9.20 3.39 -2.38
N GLU A 154 -8.20 3.95 -1.69
CA GLU A 154 -7.96 5.40 -1.69
C GLU A 154 -7.41 5.94 -3.03
N GLU A 155 -7.21 5.08 -4.03
CA GLU A 155 -6.96 5.51 -5.41
C GLU A 155 -8.12 6.36 -5.96
N TYR A 156 -9.29 6.27 -5.31
CA TYR A 156 -10.48 7.02 -5.68
C TYR A 156 -11.02 7.76 -4.45
N PRO A 157 -10.35 8.85 -4.01
CA PRO A 157 -10.85 9.62 -2.88
C PRO A 157 -12.27 10.09 -3.19
N LYS A 158 -13.15 9.94 -2.21
CA LYS A 158 -14.49 10.48 -2.27
C LYS A 158 -14.45 11.88 -1.66
N ALA A 159 -14.85 12.91 -2.42
CA ALA A 159 -14.95 14.25 -1.88
C ALA A 159 -16.13 14.35 -0.89
N GLU A 160 -16.05 15.32 0.02
CA GLU A 160 -17.19 15.62 0.90
C GLU A 160 -18.42 16.05 0.08
N GLY A 161 -19.55 15.43 0.35
CA GLY A 161 -20.79 15.66 -0.40
C GLY A 161 -20.99 14.78 -1.65
N ASP A 162 -19.99 14.01 -2.08
CA ASP A 162 -20.15 13.06 -3.17
C ASP A 162 -20.98 11.84 -2.74
N LEU A 163 -21.83 11.36 -3.65
CA LEU A 163 -22.50 10.07 -3.54
C LEU A 163 -21.68 9.00 -4.28
N ARG A 164 -21.21 7.98 -3.55
CA ARG A 164 -20.51 6.84 -4.17
C ARG A 164 -21.42 5.62 -4.23
N ILE A 165 -21.62 5.09 -5.43
CA ILE A 165 -22.35 3.85 -5.67
C ILE A 165 -21.35 2.79 -6.12
N GLY A 166 -21.30 1.67 -5.40
CA GLY A 166 -20.48 0.50 -5.73
C GLY A 166 -21.31 -0.58 -6.40
N ASN A 167 -20.66 -1.45 -7.16
CA ASN A 167 -21.25 -2.67 -7.71
C ASN A 167 -20.26 -3.84 -7.58
N TYR A 168 -20.76 -5.00 -7.12
CA TYR A 168 -19.89 -6.17 -6.96
C TYR A 168 -20.66 -7.48 -7.15
N PHE A 169 -20.23 -8.29 -8.12
CA PHE A 169 -20.75 -9.64 -8.32
C PHE A 169 -19.96 -10.64 -7.44
N LEU A 170 -20.64 -11.34 -6.55
CA LEU A 170 -20.01 -12.09 -5.44
C LEU A 170 -19.81 -13.58 -5.68
N THR A 171 -20.49 -14.19 -6.65
CA THR A 171 -20.47 -15.64 -6.82
C THR A 171 -20.69 -16.38 -5.48
N TYR A 172 -21.78 -16.04 -4.77
CA TYR A 172 -22.10 -16.54 -3.41
C TYR A 172 -20.90 -16.47 -2.43
N CYS A 173 -20.12 -15.40 -2.48
CA CYS A 173 -18.91 -15.15 -1.67
C CYS A 173 -17.77 -16.16 -1.86
N LYS A 174 -17.82 -16.97 -2.92
CA LYS A 174 -16.77 -17.93 -3.27
C LYS A 174 -15.71 -17.28 -4.15
N GLY A 175 -14.47 -17.26 -3.66
CA GLY A 175 -13.33 -16.79 -4.43
C GLY A 175 -12.88 -17.76 -5.54
N THR A 176 -11.97 -17.29 -6.39
CA THR A 176 -11.32 -18.11 -7.43
C THR A 176 -10.47 -19.24 -6.85
N ASP A 177 -10.10 -19.14 -5.57
CA ASP A 177 -9.47 -20.18 -4.75
C ASP A 177 -10.44 -21.27 -4.29
N GLY A 178 -11.72 -21.15 -4.61
CA GLY A 178 -12.76 -22.07 -4.23
C GLY A 178 -13.29 -21.91 -2.81
N VAL A 179 -12.79 -20.93 -2.03
CA VAL A 179 -13.15 -20.70 -0.63
C VAL A 179 -14.27 -19.66 -0.53
N ILE A 180 -15.33 -19.98 0.25
CA ILE A 180 -16.34 -19.00 0.67
C ILE A 180 -15.78 -18.25 1.87
N ASP A 181 -15.56 -16.94 1.73
CA ASP A 181 -14.94 -16.12 2.77
C ASP A 181 -15.67 -14.78 2.91
N TYR A 182 -16.53 -14.72 3.92
CA TYR A 182 -17.34 -13.54 4.24
C TYR A 182 -16.50 -12.40 4.82
N ASP A 183 -15.40 -12.70 5.53
CA ASP A 183 -14.51 -11.69 6.10
C ASP A 183 -13.75 -10.97 5.01
N ARG A 184 -13.23 -11.71 4.04
CA ARG A 184 -12.58 -11.16 2.85
C ARG A 184 -13.54 -10.28 2.05
N THR A 185 -14.72 -10.78 1.75
CA THR A 185 -15.74 -10.07 0.97
C THR A 185 -16.24 -8.83 1.70
N GLY A 186 -16.55 -8.93 2.98
CA GLY A 186 -16.99 -7.81 3.82
C GLY A 186 -15.93 -6.70 3.92
N ARG A 187 -14.64 -7.07 4.06
CA ARG A 187 -13.55 -6.09 4.03
C ARG A 187 -13.46 -5.34 2.71
N ILE A 188 -13.65 -6.02 1.57
CA ILE A 188 -13.66 -5.37 0.26
C ILE A 188 -14.81 -4.35 0.19
N ILE A 189 -16.02 -4.74 0.59
CA ILE A 189 -17.20 -3.87 0.60
C ILE A 189 -16.96 -2.65 1.51
N ALA A 190 -16.48 -2.86 2.73
CA ALA A 190 -16.17 -1.77 3.66
C ALA A 190 -15.12 -0.79 3.09
N LYS A 191 -14.08 -1.34 2.42
CA LYS A 191 -13.01 -0.54 1.79
C LYS A 191 -13.47 0.24 0.56
N MET A 192 -14.55 -0.14 -0.11
CA MET A 192 -15.14 0.67 -1.19
C MET A 192 -15.55 2.05 -0.69
N ASN A 193 -15.81 2.21 0.61
CA ASN A 193 -16.35 3.44 1.20
C ASN A 193 -17.52 4.01 0.40
N ALA A 194 -18.32 3.13 -0.20
CA ALA A 194 -19.52 3.50 -0.96
C ALA A 194 -20.70 3.79 -0.01
N ASP A 195 -21.57 4.68 -0.42
CA ASP A 195 -22.80 4.97 0.32
C ASP A 195 -23.88 3.91 0.02
N ILE A 196 -23.85 3.40 -1.21
CA ILE A 196 -24.72 2.34 -1.69
C ILE A 196 -23.86 1.30 -2.41
N VAL A 197 -24.08 0.02 -2.14
CA VAL A 197 -23.43 -1.08 -2.86
C VAL A 197 -24.48 -2.04 -3.42
N CYS A 198 -24.49 -2.20 -4.74
CA CYS A 198 -25.32 -3.17 -5.44
C CYS A 198 -24.57 -4.50 -5.52
N LEU A 199 -25.16 -5.56 -5.02
CA LEU A 199 -24.56 -6.89 -4.94
C LEU A 199 -25.37 -7.89 -5.74
N GLN A 200 -24.70 -8.77 -6.48
CA GLN A 200 -25.32 -9.84 -7.24
C GLN A 200 -24.71 -11.20 -6.88
N GLY A 201 -25.46 -12.25 -7.14
CA GLY A 201 -25.00 -13.62 -6.90
C GLY A 201 -24.96 -13.99 -5.43
N LEU A 202 -26.02 -13.66 -4.69
CA LEU A 202 -26.16 -13.91 -3.26
C LEU A 202 -27.11 -15.08 -2.98
N ASP A 203 -26.73 -15.87 -2.00
CA ASP A 203 -27.60 -16.88 -1.40
C ASP A 203 -28.15 -16.39 -0.07
N LYS A 204 -29.41 -16.71 0.16
CA LYS A 204 -30.05 -16.54 1.45
C LYS A 204 -30.58 -17.89 1.92
N GLU A 205 -29.95 -18.41 2.99
CA GLU A 205 -30.32 -19.63 3.69
C GLU A 205 -30.34 -20.88 2.81
N THR A 206 -29.53 -20.93 1.74
CA THR A 206 -29.43 -22.08 0.86
C THR A 206 -28.56 -23.17 1.47
N GLU A 207 -28.70 -24.43 0.97
CA GLU A 207 -27.85 -25.57 1.37
C GLU A 207 -26.36 -25.26 1.16
N ARG A 208 -25.96 -24.64 0.03
CA ARG A 208 -24.55 -24.33 -0.26
C ARG A 208 -23.99 -23.15 0.53
N SER A 209 -24.85 -22.31 1.09
CA SER A 209 -24.45 -21.27 2.06
C SER A 209 -24.57 -21.74 3.51
N GLU A 210 -24.82 -23.05 3.73
CA GLU A 210 -24.96 -23.65 5.05
C GLU A 210 -26.06 -22.98 5.91
N GLY A 211 -27.14 -22.53 5.26
CA GLY A 211 -28.24 -21.83 5.92
C GLY A 211 -27.94 -20.37 6.28
N ILE A 212 -26.86 -19.81 5.77
CA ILE A 212 -26.44 -18.43 6.05
C ILE A 212 -27.15 -17.45 5.10
N ASP A 213 -27.69 -16.35 5.67
CA ASP A 213 -28.09 -15.16 4.94
C ASP A 213 -26.83 -14.34 4.63
N GLN A 214 -26.30 -14.49 3.41
CA GLN A 214 -25.04 -13.90 3.01
C GLN A 214 -25.08 -12.38 3.03
N LEU A 215 -26.21 -11.78 2.59
CA LEU A 215 -26.33 -10.31 2.55
C LEU A 215 -26.28 -9.70 3.96
N ASN A 216 -27.01 -10.30 4.90
CA ASN A 216 -27.03 -9.85 6.29
C ASN A 216 -25.63 -9.93 6.94
N VAL A 217 -24.90 -11.02 6.74
CA VAL A 217 -23.53 -11.17 7.24
C VAL A 217 -22.61 -10.10 6.65
N LEU A 218 -22.72 -9.81 5.36
CA LEU A 218 -21.91 -8.77 4.71
C LEU A 218 -22.27 -7.36 5.20
N ALA A 219 -23.55 -7.10 5.43
CA ALA A 219 -24.03 -5.84 6.00
C ALA A 219 -23.43 -5.56 7.37
N GLN A 220 -23.45 -6.57 8.25
CA GLN A 220 -22.83 -6.46 9.57
C GLN A 220 -21.31 -6.18 9.49
N LYS A 221 -20.59 -6.88 8.58
CA LYS A 221 -19.15 -6.69 8.41
C LYS A 221 -18.79 -5.34 7.79
N ALA A 222 -19.66 -4.78 6.96
CA ALA A 222 -19.47 -3.48 6.34
C ALA A 222 -20.06 -2.31 7.16
N ASN A 223 -20.78 -2.59 8.24
CA ASN A 223 -21.55 -1.64 9.02
C ASN A 223 -22.54 -0.85 8.14
N MET A 224 -23.36 -1.58 7.39
CA MET A 224 -24.36 -1.05 6.47
C MET A 224 -25.73 -1.72 6.70
N HIS A 225 -26.78 -1.08 6.23
CA HIS A 225 -28.13 -1.66 6.15
C HIS A 225 -28.25 -2.53 4.90
N ASP A 226 -29.10 -3.56 4.94
CA ASP A 226 -29.25 -4.51 3.85
C ASP A 226 -30.71 -4.61 3.35
N TYR A 227 -30.86 -4.82 2.06
CA TYR A 227 -32.11 -5.18 1.42
C TYR A 227 -31.89 -6.26 0.38
N PHE A 228 -32.47 -7.44 0.60
CA PHE A 228 -32.39 -8.60 -0.30
C PHE A 228 -33.59 -8.64 -1.25
N ALA A 229 -33.32 -8.87 -2.53
CA ALA A 229 -34.34 -9.09 -3.55
C ALA A 229 -34.21 -10.49 -4.12
N LYS A 230 -35.18 -11.34 -3.81
CA LYS A 230 -35.27 -12.72 -4.30
C LYS A 230 -35.50 -12.74 -5.80
N ALA A 231 -34.69 -13.54 -6.51
CA ALA A 231 -34.89 -13.87 -7.90
C ALA A 231 -35.57 -15.25 -8.06
N ILE A 232 -35.08 -16.25 -7.34
CA ILE A 232 -35.58 -17.64 -7.41
C ILE A 232 -35.48 -18.35 -6.06
N ASP A 233 -36.30 -19.41 -5.89
CA ASP A 233 -36.03 -20.44 -4.87
C ASP A 233 -34.86 -21.31 -5.31
N TYR A 234 -33.92 -21.58 -4.43
CA TYR A 234 -32.73 -22.33 -4.77
C TYR A 234 -32.22 -23.15 -3.59
N LYS A 235 -32.15 -24.47 -3.78
CA LYS A 235 -31.56 -25.41 -2.80
C LYS A 235 -31.98 -25.19 -1.34
N GLY A 236 -33.27 -25.13 -1.09
CA GLY A 236 -33.86 -24.98 0.24
C GLY A 236 -33.92 -23.54 0.80
N GLY A 237 -33.34 -22.57 0.13
CA GLY A 237 -33.41 -21.16 0.43
C GLY A 237 -33.70 -20.31 -0.81
N GLU A 238 -33.12 -19.13 -0.86
CA GLU A 238 -33.34 -18.13 -1.93
C GLU A 238 -32.02 -17.72 -2.58
N PHE A 239 -32.07 -17.43 -3.89
CA PHE A 239 -30.97 -16.83 -4.62
C PHE A 239 -31.43 -15.49 -5.23
N GLY A 240 -30.56 -14.46 -5.17
CA GLY A 240 -30.97 -13.15 -5.63
C GLY A 240 -29.86 -12.11 -5.67
N VAL A 241 -30.29 -10.87 -5.53
CA VAL A 241 -29.47 -9.68 -5.50
C VAL A 241 -29.70 -8.91 -4.21
N GLY A 242 -28.80 -8.00 -3.87
CA GLY A 242 -28.94 -7.19 -2.67
C GLY A 242 -28.43 -5.77 -2.85
N ILE A 243 -28.85 -4.92 -1.95
CA ILE A 243 -28.34 -3.55 -1.80
C ILE A 243 -27.88 -3.39 -0.37
N LEU A 244 -26.70 -2.82 -0.21
CA LEU A 244 -26.21 -2.30 1.08
C LEU A 244 -26.20 -0.78 1.05
N THR A 245 -26.61 -0.14 2.14
CA THR A 245 -26.64 1.31 2.27
C THR A 245 -26.07 1.76 3.61
N LYS A 246 -25.36 2.91 3.64
CA LYS A 246 -24.92 3.53 4.90
C LYS A 246 -26.05 4.15 5.68
N GLU A 247 -27.00 4.77 4.98
CA GLU A 247 -28.19 5.35 5.57
C GLU A 247 -29.33 4.33 5.55
N GLU A 248 -30.19 4.37 6.56
CA GLU A 248 -31.37 3.52 6.59
C GLU A 248 -32.33 3.91 5.47
N PRO A 249 -32.72 2.98 4.58
CA PRO A 249 -33.66 3.30 3.51
C PRO A 249 -35.05 3.59 4.07
N VAL A 250 -35.73 4.58 3.50
CA VAL A 250 -37.09 5.00 3.87
C VAL A 250 -38.15 4.19 3.16
#